data_143364c40e82c7e9348e2621652b5857
#
_entry.id   143364c40e82c7e9348e2621652b5857
#
_cell.length_a   1.000
_cell.length_b   1.000
_cell.length_c   1.000
_cell.angle_alpha   90.00
_cell.angle_beta   90.00
_cell.angle_gamma   90.00
#
_symmetry.space_group_name_H-M   'P 1'
#
loop_
_entity.id
_entity.type
_entity.pdbx_description
1 polymer ?
#
loop_
_entity_poly.entity_id
_entity_poly.type
_entity_poly.pdbx_seq_one_letter_code
_entity_poly.pdbx_strand_id
1 'polypeptide(L)'
;MTRFAESLAAKKDFVITAELIPGRGYTGKSLDSILSFVKAVKDFPAIQAVSFTDNAGGNPALSADIVGAEVLAMGMDAIVHFSCKDMNRNFIESRAFALQRQGIANLLVVSGDYPVSGFLGRSKPVFDLDSVNALHYLTAMNAGLPVATARGESRVAKTDFFLGASVSPFKWREASLVMQYVKLEKKIRAGARFIITQLGWDARKHLELLQYLRGVLRSDVPVLGSVYVLTAGAAELMGRGEVPGCWVAPEMAALVREESKGEDKGKRARLERAARQVAVLRGLGYSGAHLEGLALKAEDVRFVVERSVELASGWEEHFRELCYAPSDPFYYFEKGEETRPMAVPAAAPAALAAPSAAFPAARRTGKVRIGSPKFWILRALHAMFFVPETSGYRMMVSFAKGMQGKPGLSRGLAATEHLVKRTFLECKSCDDCAGMETYYVCPEARCPKGMRVGPCGGSRVDERCEVFPDRFCAWRDIYRRAKNRGELDKLGYMIPPRDWSLYETGSWFNYFLKRDHAGHPLVPVQSAGEGENEPRKSEPEKL
;
A
#
# COMPACT_ATOMS: atom_id res chain seq x y z
N MET A 1 -7.98 23.40 1.89
CA MET A 1 -6.77 22.51 1.86
C MET A 1 -6.03 22.69 3.18
N THR A 2 -5.34 21.68 3.72
CA THR A 2 -4.51 21.79 4.92
C THR A 2 -3.14 22.41 4.58
N ARG A 3 -2.44 22.98 5.54
CA ARG A 3 -1.08 23.53 5.35
C ARG A 3 -0.11 22.49 4.75
N PHE A 4 -0.20 21.25 5.23
CA PHE A 4 0.59 20.13 4.70
C PHE A 4 0.31 19.87 3.21
N ALA A 5 -0.97 19.80 2.82
CA ALA A 5 -1.36 19.58 1.44
C ALA A 5 -0.94 20.74 0.53
N GLU A 6 -1.05 21.99 1.00
CA GLU A 6 -0.61 23.19 0.29
C GLU A 6 0.91 23.21 0.10
N SER A 7 1.69 22.88 1.14
CA SER A 7 3.16 22.81 1.06
C SER A 7 3.62 21.78 0.02
N LEU A 8 2.99 20.60 -0.01
CA LEU A 8 3.31 19.58 -1.02
C LEU A 8 2.89 19.99 -2.43
N ALA A 9 1.75 20.66 -2.58
CA ALA A 9 1.27 21.13 -3.88
C ALA A 9 2.14 22.26 -4.44
N ALA A 10 2.62 23.16 -3.58
CA ALA A 10 3.46 24.28 -3.96
C ALA A 10 4.84 23.85 -4.50
N LYS A 11 5.35 22.69 -4.10
CA LYS A 11 6.66 22.12 -4.50
C LYS A 11 7.85 23.08 -4.32
N LYS A 12 7.72 24.07 -3.44
CA LYS A 12 8.75 25.10 -3.21
C LYS A 12 9.71 24.69 -2.08
N ASP A 13 9.15 24.11 -1.02
CA ASP A 13 9.88 23.80 0.19
C ASP A 13 9.98 22.28 0.38
N PHE A 14 11.06 21.86 1.03
CA PHE A 14 11.22 20.47 1.43
C PHE A 14 10.42 20.21 2.71
N VAL A 15 9.38 19.42 2.62
CA VAL A 15 8.40 19.16 3.67
C VAL A 15 8.95 18.18 4.72
N ILE A 16 8.87 18.53 5.98
CA ILE A 16 9.20 17.61 7.11
C ILE A 16 7.92 17.25 7.84
N THR A 17 7.76 15.97 8.10
CA THR A 17 6.73 15.42 8.99
C THR A 17 7.35 14.52 10.03
N ALA A 18 6.70 14.35 11.18
CA ALA A 18 7.20 13.48 12.26
C ALA A 18 6.13 12.46 12.65
N GLU A 19 6.52 11.18 12.79
CA GLU A 19 5.64 10.12 13.25
C GLU A 19 5.64 10.01 14.78
N LEU A 20 4.45 9.91 15.34
CA LEU A 20 4.21 9.71 16.75
C LEU A 20 3.33 8.47 16.93
N ILE A 21 3.69 7.63 17.90
CA ILE A 21 3.03 6.35 18.14
C ILE A 21 2.15 6.44 19.38
N PRO A 22 0.82 6.46 19.24
CA PRO A 22 -0.08 6.43 20.38
C PRO A 22 0.12 5.17 21.23
N GLY A 23 0.15 5.34 22.55
CA GLY A 23 0.24 4.23 23.50
C GLY A 23 -1.10 3.54 23.73
N ARG A 24 -1.06 2.44 24.49
CA ARG A 24 -2.26 1.72 24.91
C ARG A 24 -2.85 2.39 26.16
N GLY A 25 -3.95 3.10 26.00
CA GLY A 25 -4.65 3.81 27.08
C GLY A 25 -5.08 5.20 26.65
N TYR A 26 -6.08 5.75 27.32
CA TYR A 26 -6.65 7.07 27.01
C TYR A 26 -5.96 8.21 27.75
N THR A 27 -5.03 7.91 28.65
CA THR A 27 -4.21 8.86 29.44
C THR A 27 -2.83 8.28 29.67
N GLY A 28 -1.89 9.11 30.16
CA GLY A 28 -0.59 8.71 30.66
C GLY A 28 0.57 9.14 29.78
N LYS A 29 1.78 8.74 30.18
CA LYS A 29 3.05 9.26 29.66
C LYS A 29 3.18 9.27 28.13
N SER A 30 2.59 8.30 27.43
CA SER A 30 2.67 8.25 25.96
C SER A 30 1.89 9.42 25.33
N LEU A 31 0.64 9.64 25.76
CA LEU A 31 -0.17 10.75 25.25
C LEU A 31 0.44 12.10 25.68
N ASP A 32 0.86 12.23 26.96
CA ASP A 32 1.49 13.45 27.46
C ASP A 32 2.77 13.81 26.67
N SER A 33 3.57 12.80 26.29
CA SER A 33 4.76 12.99 25.46
C SER A 33 4.41 13.48 24.07
N ILE A 34 3.36 12.92 23.45
CA ILE A 34 2.85 13.35 22.14
C ILE A 34 2.42 14.83 22.19
N LEU A 35 1.56 15.18 23.14
CA LEU A 35 1.06 16.55 23.26
C LEU A 35 2.18 17.55 23.59
N SER A 36 3.15 17.15 24.41
CA SER A 36 4.34 17.96 24.71
C SER A 36 5.23 18.15 23.49
N PHE A 37 5.42 17.09 22.68
CA PHE A 37 6.14 17.18 21.42
C PHE A 37 5.47 18.19 20.48
N VAL A 38 4.16 18.07 20.27
CA VAL A 38 3.41 18.97 19.38
C VAL A 38 3.52 20.42 19.85
N LYS A 39 3.36 20.70 21.18
CA LYS A 39 3.56 22.03 21.72
C LYS A 39 4.94 22.61 21.41
N ALA A 40 5.98 21.78 21.44
CA ALA A 40 7.36 22.20 21.19
C ALA A 40 7.70 22.43 19.71
N VAL A 41 6.95 21.79 18.77
CA VAL A 41 7.26 21.87 17.33
C VAL A 41 6.24 22.67 16.51
N LYS A 42 5.05 22.98 17.01
CA LYS A 42 3.99 23.64 16.26
C LYS A 42 4.41 25.00 15.65
N ASP A 43 5.30 25.71 16.32
CA ASP A 43 5.84 27.00 15.89
C ASP A 43 7.18 26.87 15.14
N PHE A 44 7.64 25.63 14.86
CA PHE A 44 8.83 25.38 14.07
C PHE A 44 8.45 25.22 12.58
N PRO A 45 8.74 26.23 11.72
CA PRO A 45 8.19 26.30 10.35
C PRO A 45 8.57 25.10 9.47
N ALA A 46 9.68 24.43 9.77
CA ALA A 46 10.16 23.30 9.00
C ALA A 46 9.27 22.06 9.12
N ILE A 47 8.47 21.93 10.21
CA ILE A 47 7.56 20.80 10.39
C ILE A 47 6.16 21.22 9.98
N GLN A 48 5.62 20.58 8.93
CA GLN A 48 4.31 20.92 8.38
C GLN A 48 3.17 20.10 8.97
N ALA A 49 3.46 18.86 9.40
CA ALA A 49 2.46 17.98 10.01
C ALA A 49 3.11 16.94 10.92
N VAL A 50 2.31 16.39 11.83
CA VAL A 50 2.65 15.17 12.57
C VAL A 50 1.74 14.02 12.16
N SER A 51 2.26 12.80 12.15
CA SER A 51 1.46 11.62 11.80
C SER A 51 1.27 10.70 13.01
N PHE A 52 0.15 9.99 13.00
CA PHE A 52 -0.22 9.07 14.08
C PHE A 52 -0.48 7.69 13.54
N THR A 53 0.27 6.70 14.06
CA THR A 53 0.10 5.31 13.68
C THR A 53 -1.22 4.73 14.22
N ASP A 54 -1.82 3.83 13.45
CA ASP A 54 -3.07 3.15 13.77
C ASP A 54 -2.77 1.69 14.17
N ASN A 55 -2.78 1.42 15.47
CA ASN A 55 -2.49 0.09 16.03
C ASN A 55 -1.20 -0.55 15.48
N ALA A 56 -0.10 0.20 15.53
CA ALA A 56 1.21 -0.22 15.01
C ALA A 56 1.68 -1.55 15.59
N GLY A 57 2.34 -2.35 14.75
CA GLY A 57 2.82 -3.68 15.10
C GLY A 57 1.70 -4.68 15.45
N GLY A 58 0.44 -4.36 15.13
CA GLY A 58 -0.71 -5.22 15.43
C GLY A 58 -1.16 -5.23 16.89
N ASN A 59 -0.74 -4.25 17.68
CA ASN A 59 -1.13 -4.07 19.07
C ASN A 59 -2.23 -3.01 19.21
N PRO A 60 -3.18 -3.16 20.16
CA PRO A 60 -4.16 -2.13 20.45
C PRO A 60 -3.48 -0.85 20.97
N ALA A 61 -3.95 0.30 20.51
CA ALA A 61 -3.50 1.63 20.95
C ALA A 61 -4.70 2.58 21.07
N LEU A 62 -4.46 3.77 21.62
CA LEU A 62 -5.42 4.87 21.52
C LEU A 62 -5.64 5.22 20.05
N SER A 63 -6.89 5.43 19.66
CA SER A 63 -7.24 5.73 18.26
C SER A 63 -6.46 6.95 17.75
N ALA A 64 -5.82 6.81 16.61
CA ALA A 64 -5.13 7.88 15.90
C ALA A 64 -6.07 9.07 15.58
N ASP A 65 -7.36 8.79 15.41
CA ASP A 65 -8.40 9.77 15.09
C ASP A 65 -8.56 10.78 16.23
N ILE A 66 -8.58 10.29 17.48
CA ILE A 66 -8.72 11.12 18.67
C ILE A 66 -7.48 11.99 18.88
N VAL A 67 -6.30 11.37 18.81
CA VAL A 67 -5.03 12.11 18.96
C VAL A 67 -4.86 13.14 17.85
N GLY A 68 -5.23 12.77 16.62
CA GLY A 68 -5.20 13.68 15.47
C GLY A 68 -6.13 14.87 15.64
N ALA A 69 -7.33 14.69 16.20
CA ALA A 69 -8.27 15.78 16.48
C ALA A 69 -7.75 16.73 17.57
N GLU A 70 -7.17 16.20 18.65
CA GLU A 70 -6.56 17.01 19.70
C GLU A 70 -5.41 17.87 19.16
N VAL A 71 -4.55 17.28 18.33
CA VAL A 71 -3.41 17.96 17.72
C VAL A 71 -3.84 19.02 16.71
N LEU A 72 -4.87 18.73 15.92
CA LEU A 72 -5.47 19.71 15.01
C LEU A 72 -6.02 20.92 15.78
N ALA A 73 -6.67 20.70 16.93
CA ALA A 73 -7.14 21.76 17.82
C ALA A 73 -5.99 22.59 18.43
N MET A 74 -4.76 22.05 18.50
CA MET A 74 -3.57 22.79 18.92
C MET A 74 -2.94 23.62 17.79
N GLY A 75 -3.50 23.58 16.56
CA GLY A 75 -3.03 24.33 15.40
C GLY A 75 -1.92 23.64 14.58
N MET A 76 -1.74 22.32 14.72
CA MET A 76 -0.80 21.53 13.93
C MET A 76 -1.56 20.55 13.04
N ASP A 77 -1.18 20.47 11.76
CA ASP A 77 -1.76 19.48 10.84
C ASP A 77 -1.46 18.05 11.29
N ALA A 78 -2.49 17.22 11.27
CA ALA A 78 -2.40 15.80 11.58
C ALA A 78 -2.51 14.96 10.28
N ILE A 79 -1.67 13.94 10.17
CA ILE A 79 -1.79 12.85 9.18
C ILE A 79 -2.22 11.60 9.95
N VAL A 80 -3.45 11.18 9.80
CA VAL A 80 -3.95 9.97 10.44
C VAL A 80 -3.63 8.76 9.56
N HIS A 81 -2.94 7.76 10.12
CA HIS A 81 -2.81 6.49 9.44
C HIS A 81 -4.17 5.80 9.40
N PHE A 82 -4.69 5.63 8.20
CA PHE A 82 -5.96 4.95 7.95
C PHE A 82 -5.66 3.50 7.58
N SER A 83 -5.63 2.64 8.60
CA SER A 83 -5.35 1.22 8.44
C SER A 83 -6.60 0.47 8.00
N CYS A 84 -6.47 -0.42 7.01
CA CYS A 84 -7.56 -1.30 6.56
C CYS A 84 -7.80 -2.48 7.53
N LYS A 85 -6.92 -2.68 8.51
CA LYS A 85 -7.06 -3.75 9.50
C LYS A 85 -8.19 -3.45 10.49
N ASP A 86 -8.74 -4.50 11.05
CA ASP A 86 -9.77 -4.47 12.11
C ASP A 86 -11.10 -3.80 11.69
N MET A 87 -11.29 -3.56 10.38
CA MET A 87 -12.46 -2.89 9.83
C MET A 87 -13.04 -3.67 8.64
N ASN A 88 -14.36 -3.68 8.54
CA ASN A 88 -15.07 -3.95 7.29
C ASN A 88 -15.41 -2.62 6.59
N ARG A 89 -15.89 -2.70 5.33
CA ARG A 89 -16.19 -1.50 4.53
C ARG A 89 -17.24 -0.56 5.14
N ASN A 90 -18.19 -1.08 5.91
CA ASN A 90 -19.18 -0.25 6.59
C ASN A 90 -18.54 0.60 7.69
N PHE A 91 -17.63 0.00 8.46
CA PHE A 91 -16.89 0.75 9.48
C PHE A 91 -15.87 1.71 8.87
N ILE A 92 -15.25 1.35 7.73
CA ILE A 92 -14.39 2.25 6.95
C ILE A 92 -15.15 3.52 6.56
N GLU A 93 -16.40 3.40 6.06
CA GLU A 93 -17.23 4.53 5.71
C GLU A 93 -17.58 5.40 6.94
N SER A 94 -18.06 4.76 8.00
CA SER A 94 -18.41 5.44 9.25
C SER A 94 -17.21 6.18 9.85
N ARG A 95 -16.04 5.55 9.87
CA ARG A 95 -14.80 6.17 10.36
C ARG A 95 -14.38 7.35 9.49
N ALA A 96 -14.49 7.22 8.18
CA ALA A 96 -14.18 8.31 7.25
C ALA A 96 -15.08 9.53 7.50
N PHE A 97 -16.38 9.35 7.65
CA PHE A 97 -17.28 10.46 8.02
C PHE A 97 -16.97 11.05 9.41
N ALA A 98 -16.56 10.22 10.38
CA ALA A 98 -16.14 10.71 11.69
C ALA A 98 -14.88 11.58 11.60
N LEU A 99 -13.88 11.16 10.83
CA LEU A 99 -12.65 11.93 10.57
C LEU A 99 -12.96 13.27 9.87
N GLN A 100 -13.80 13.24 8.83
CA GLN A 100 -14.23 14.46 8.15
C GLN A 100 -14.96 15.41 9.10
N ARG A 101 -15.83 14.87 9.99
CA ARG A 101 -16.54 15.65 11.01
C ARG A 101 -15.61 16.30 12.02
N GLN A 102 -14.48 15.67 12.32
CA GLN A 102 -13.42 16.20 13.21
C GLN A 102 -12.48 17.18 12.49
N GLY A 103 -12.64 17.41 11.19
CA GLY A 103 -11.77 18.28 10.38
C GLY A 103 -10.45 17.65 9.97
N ILE A 104 -10.28 16.33 10.16
CA ILE A 104 -9.09 15.59 9.75
C ILE A 104 -9.20 15.30 8.25
N ALA A 105 -8.32 15.90 7.46
CA ALA A 105 -8.30 15.76 6.01
C ALA A 105 -7.14 14.91 5.48
N ASN A 106 -5.98 14.89 6.15
CA ASN A 106 -4.81 14.17 5.66
C ASN A 106 -4.82 12.72 6.17
N LEU A 107 -4.93 11.76 5.26
CA LEU A 107 -4.98 10.33 5.59
C LEU A 107 -3.84 9.58 4.89
N LEU A 108 -3.07 8.79 5.62
CA LEU A 108 -2.13 7.83 5.06
C LEU A 108 -2.79 6.44 5.03
N VAL A 109 -3.24 6.00 3.85
CA VAL A 109 -4.00 4.75 3.70
C VAL A 109 -3.06 3.56 3.59
N VAL A 110 -3.09 2.69 4.58
CA VAL A 110 -2.21 1.52 4.71
C VAL A 110 -3.00 0.23 4.88
N SER A 111 -2.39 -0.91 4.52
CA SER A 111 -3.03 -2.22 4.73
C SER A 111 -3.12 -2.59 6.22
N GLY A 112 -2.19 -2.09 7.02
CA GLY A 112 -2.07 -2.38 8.46
C GLY A 112 -1.37 -3.69 8.79
N ASP A 113 -0.95 -3.81 10.05
CA ASP A 113 -0.25 -4.96 10.58
C ASP A 113 -1.21 -6.06 11.01
N TYR A 114 -0.75 -7.32 10.95
CA TYR A 114 -1.56 -8.42 11.42
C TYR A 114 -1.70 -8.37 12.96
N PRO A 115 -2.88 -8.59 13.54
CA PRO A 115 -3.03 -8.58 15.00
C PRO A 115 -2.09 -9.56 15.68
N VAL A 116 -1.36 -9.11 16.70
CA VAL A 116 -0.45 -9.97 17.48
C VAL A 116 -0.91 -10.17 18.91
N SER A 117 -1.68 -9.23 19.44
CA SER A 117 -2.21 -9.26 20.79
C SER A 117 -3.68 -8.77 20.84
N GLY A 118 -4.33 -8.98 22.00
CA GLY A 118 -5.69 -8.54 22.28
C GLY A 118 -6.13 -8.98 23.67
N PHE A 119 -7.40 -8.76 23.99
CA PHE A 119 -7.99 -9.25 25.24
C PHE A 119 -8.12 -10.79 25.19
N LEU A 120 -7.57 -11.45 26.17
CA LEU A 120 -7.55 -12.93 26.31
C LEU A 120 -6.95 -13.65 25.09
N GLY A 121 -6.02 -13.01 24.35
CA GLY A 121 -5.33 -13.63 23.24
C GLY A 121 -5.27 -12.73 22.02
N ARG A 122 -4.97 -13.32 20.85
CA ARG A 122 -4.94 -12.61 19.57
C ARG A 122 -6.36 -12.35 19.09
N SER A 123 -6.64 -11.11 18.67
CA SER A 123 -7.91 -10.77 18.03
C SER A 123 -8.08 -11.44 16.67
N LYS A 124 -9.33 -11.65 16.22
CA LYS A 124 -9.62 -12.12 14.86
C LYS A 124 -9.17 -11.05 13.84
N PRO A 125 -8.33 -11.40 12.86
CA PRO A 125 -7.94 -10.44 11.82
C PRO A 125 -9.13 -10.12 10.91
N VAL A 126 -9.37 -8.85 10.66
CA VAL A 126 -10.34 -8.35 9.69
C VAL A 126 -9.61 -7.48 8.66
N PHE A 127 -9.73 -7.85 7.38
CA PHE A 127 -9.18 -7.14 6.23
C PHE A 127 -10.18 -7.28 5.09
N ASP A 128 -11.28 -6.52 5.14
CA ASP A 128 -12.31 -6.55 4.09
C ASP A 128 -11.81 -5.85 2.81
N LEU A 129 -11.11 -4.73 2.97
CA LEU A 129 -10.44 -4.03 1.88
C LEU A 129 -8.92 -4.07 2.05
N ASP A 130 -8.18 -4.01 0.94
CA ASP A 130 -6.78 -3.64 0.99
C ASP A 130 -6.60 -2.13 0.71
N SER A 131 -5.37 -1.64 0.85
CA SER A 131 -5.09 -0.20 0.73
C SER A 131 -5.41 0.40 -0.65
N VAL A 132 -5.43 -0.39 -1.73
CA VAL A 132 -5.82 0.11 -3.08
C VAL A 132 -7.33 0.31 -3.13
N ASN A 133 -8.09 -0.70 -2.71
CA ASN A 133 -9.54 -0.63 -2.68
C ASN A 133 -10.04 0.43 -1.68
N ALA A 134 -9.36 0.59 -0.54
CA ALA A 134 -9.68 1.63 0.43
C ALA A 134 -9.40 3.05 -0.13
N LEU A 135 -8.29 3.25 -0.83
CA LEU A 135 -8.00 4.51 -1.53
C LEU A 135 -9.08 4.83 -2.56
N HIS A 136 -9.45 3.85 -3.40
CA HIS A 136 -10.52 4.03 -4.38
C HIS A 136 -11.85 4.41 -3.70
N TYR A 137 -12.19 3.74 -2.60
CA TYR A 137 -13.41 4.01 -1.84
C TYR A 137 -13.42 5.43 -1.25
N LEU A 138 -12.35 5.82 -0.56
CA LEU A 138 -12.21 7.18 -0.01
C LEU A 138 -12.20 8.26 -1.10
N THR A 139 -11.63 7.98 -2.27
CA THR A 139 -11.69 8.87 -3.44
C THR A 139 -13.12 9.00 -3.95
N ALA A 140 -13.89 7.91 -3.98
CA ALA A 140 -15.31 7.97 -4.32
C ALA A 140 -16.12 8.75 -3.28
N MET A 141 -15.77 8.67 -1.99
CA MET A 141 -16.37 9.51 -0.95
C MET A 141 -16.10 11.00 -1.17
N ASN A 142 -14.89 11.37 -1.63
CA ASN A 142 -14.58 12.76 -2.01
C ASN A 142 -15.46 13.25 -3.18
N ALA A 143 -15.87 12.36 -4.07
CA ALA A 143 -16.81 12.67 -5.15
C ALA A 143 -18.30 12.65 -4.73
N GLY A 144 -18.58 12.12 -3.55
CA GLY A 144 -19.94 11.87 -3.04
C GLY A 144 -20.48 10.51 -3.52
N LEU A 145 -20.55 9.54 -2.62
CA LEU A 145 -21.02 8.19 -2.94
C LEU A 145 -22.50 8.18 -3.37
N PRO A 146 -22.85 7.48 -4.45
CA PRO A 146 -24.24 7.16 -4.73
C PRO A 146 -24.74 6.12 -3.72
N VAL A 147 -25.92 6.35 -3.17
CA VAL A 147 -26.60 5.46 -2.23
C VAL A 147 -28.00 5.17 -2.71
N ALA A 148 -28.33 3.89 -2.85
CA ALA A 148 -29.70 3.48 -3.15
C ALA A 148 -30.59 3.76 -1.94
N THR A 149 -31.71 4.44 -2.17
CA THR A 149 -32.73 4.70 -1.15
C THR A 149 -34.07 4.16 -1.62
N ALA A 150 -35.03 4.06 -0.71
CA ALA A 150 -36.42 3.67 -1.06
C ALA A 150 -37.09 4.62 -2.09
N ARG A 151 -36.54 5.83 -2.27
CA ARG A 151 -37.05 6.86 -3.21
C ARG A 151 -36.22 7.00 -4.47
N GLY A 152 -35.22 6.12 -4.71
CA GLY A 152 -34.31 6.18 -5.82
C GLY A 152 -32.85 6.38 -5.37
N GLU A 153 -31.98 6.78 -6.29
CA GLU A 153 -30.56 7.06 -5.98
C GLU A 153 -30.43 8.44 -5.31
N SER A 154 -29.66 8.50 -4.24
CA SER A 154 -29.22 9.72 -3.56
C SER A 154 -27.71 9.75 -3.49
N ARG A 155 -27.11 10.89 -3.14
CA ARG A 155 -25.67 10.99 -2.87
C ARG A 155 -25.42 11.46 -1.45
N VAL A 156 -24.47 10.82 -0.77
CA VAL A 156 -23.99 11.30 0.53
C VAL A 156 -23.10 12.53 0.34
N ALA A 157 -22.97 13.32 1.40
CA ALA A 157 -22.10 14.50 1.38
C ALA A 157 -20.66 14.13 0.98
N LYS A 158 -20.06 15.00 0.15
CA LYS A 158 -18.66 14.87 -0.26
C LYS A 158 -17.72 15.03 0.93
N THR A 159 -16.66 14.26 0.96
CA THR A 159 -15.51 14.48 1.85
C THR A 159 -14.43 15.27 1.14
N ASP A 160 -13.43 15.77 1.88
CA ASP A 160 -12.27 16.52 1.31
C ASP A 160 -10.96 15.93 1.83
N PHE A 161 -10.75 14.63 1.61
CA PHE A 161 -9.54 13.96 2.04
C PHE A 161 -8.37 14.18 1.09
N PHE A 162 -7.23 14.57 1.64
CA PHE A 162 -5.94 14.51 0.98
C PHE A 162 -5.31 13.14 1.27
N LEU A 163 -5.43 12.24 0.31
CA LEU A 163 -5.12 10.82 0.47
C LEU A 163 -3.67 10.51 0.16
N GLY A 164 -2.96 9.91 1.08
CA GLY A 164 -1.62 9.38 0.92
C GLY A 164 -1.58 7.87 0.87
N ALA A 165 -0.48 7.35 0.36
CA ALA A 165 -0.21 5.92 0.33
C ALA A 165 1.24 5.62 0.69
N SER A 166 1.50 4.41 1.19
CA SER A 166 2.86 3.93 1.45
C SER A 166 3.39 3.08 0.31
N VAL A 167 4.73 3.04 0.15
CA VAL A 167 5.44 2.11 -0.72
C VAL A 167 6.67 1.55 0.00
N SER A 168 7.02 0.28 -0.23
CA SER A 168 8.24 -0.32 0.32
C SER A 168 9.27 -0.56 -0.79
N PRO A 169 10.17 0.40 -1.07
CA PRO A 169 11.22 0.23 -2.09
C PRO A 169 12.33 -0.71 -1.63
N PHE A 170 12.48 -0.94 -0.31
CA PHE A 170 13.54 -1.75 0.27
C PHE A 170 13.22 -3.25 0.22
N LYS A 171 12.83 -3.73 -0.97
CA LYS A 171 12.69 -5.15 -1.28
C LYS A 171 13.87 -5.60 -2.13
N TRP A 172 14.44 -6.74 -1.76
CA TRP A 172 15.75 -7.18 -2.22
C TRP A 172 15.69 -8.31 -3.24
N ARG A 173 14.48 -8.75 -3.58
CA ARG A 173 14.22 -9.78 -4.60
C ARG A 173 13.25 -9.24 -5.64
N GLU A 174 13.46 -9.66 -6.88
CA GLU A 174 12.71 -9.16 -8.03
C GLU A 174 11.19 -9.21 -7.85
N ALA A 175 10.65 -10.38 -7.50
CA ALA A 175 9.21 -10.55 -7.35
C ALA A 175 8.62 -9.64 -6.26
N SER A 176 9.36 -9.45 -5.16
CA SER A 176 8.92 -8.59 -4.07
C SER A 176 8.97 -7.11 -4.44
N LEU A 177 10.03 -6.64 -5.11
CA LEU A 177 10.19 -5.24 -5.48
C LEU A 177 9.21 -4.82 -6.58
N VAL A 178 9.21 -5.57 -7.69
CA VAL A 178 8.36 -5.23 -8.85
C VAL A 178 6.88 -5.18 -8.45
N MET A 179 6.45 -6.10 -7.60
CA MET A 179 5.06 -6.09 -7.11
C MET A 179 4.74 -4.91 -6.17
N GLN A 180 5.73 -4.34 -5.46
CA GLN A 180 5.52 -3.07 -4.75
C GLN A 180 5.31 -1.91 -5.72
N TYR A 181 6.06 -1.86 -6.80
CA TYR A 181 5.94 -0.82 -7.81
C TYR A 181 4.63 -0.93 -8.61
N VAL A 182 4.22 -2.15 -9.00
CA VAL A 182 2.90 -2.38 -9.59
C VAL A 182 1.77 -1.94 -8.64
N LYS A 183 1.90 -2.24 -7.34
CA LYS A 183 0.89 -1.79 -6.36
C LYS A 183 0.92 -0.28 -6.14
N LEU A 184 2.10 0.36 -6.23
CA LEU A 184 2.23 1.82 -6.17
C LEU A 184 1.47 2.49 -7.32
N GLU A 185 1.63 2.01 -8.55
CA GLU A 185 0.86 2.48 -9.69
C GLU A 185 -0.66 2.39 -9.44
N LYS A 186 -1.13 1.24 -8.94
CA LYS A 186 -2.54 1.06 -8.58
C LYS A 186 -3.01 2.06 -7.50
N LYS A 187 -2.18 2.34 -6.49
CA LYS A 187 -2.49 3.30 -5.44
C LYS A 187 -2.62 4.73 -5.98
N ILE A 188 -1.73 5.13 -6.89
CA ILE A 188 -1.81 6.43 -7.56
C ILE A 188 -3.08 6.51 -8.40
N ARG A 189 -3.38 5.50 -9.21
CA ARG A 189 -4.62 5.41 -10.00
C ARG A 189 -5.88 5.38 -9.13
N ALA A 190 -5.80 4.85 -7.92
CA ALA A 190 -6.89 4.83 -6.94
C ALA A 190 -7.07 6.14 -6.18
N GLY A 191 -6.25 7.16 -6.44
CA GLY A 191 -6.41 8.51 -5.91
C GLY A 191 -5.38 8.93 -4.85
N ALA A 192 -4.25 8.22 -4.69
CA ALA A 192 -3.18 8.69 -3.82
C ALA A 192 -2.56 9.98 -4.36
N ARG A 193 -2.51 11.02 -3.51
CA ARG A 193 -2.03 12.37 -3.78
C ARG A 193 -0.64 12.65 -3.22
N PHE A 194 -0.14 11.82 -2.31
CA PHE A 194 1.23 11.81 -1.82
C PHE A 194 1.66 10.39 -1.42
N ILE A 195 2.96 10.16 -1.38
CA ILE A 195 3.55 8.87 -1.03
C ILE A 195 4.51 9.05 0.15
N ILE A 196 4.44 8.14 1.11
CA ILE A 196 5.47 7.97 2.15
C ILE A 196 6.14 6.62 1.93
N THR A 197 7.48 6.58 1.91
CA THR A 197 8.19 5.30 1.76
C THR A 197 8.17 4.51 3.05
N GLN A 198 8.39 3.20 2.99
CA GLN A 198 8.87 2.46 4.16
C GLN A 198 10.30 2.90 4.48
N LEU A 199 10.71 2.72 5.72
CA LEU A 199 12.07 3.03 6.16
C LEU A 199 13.12 2.06 5.58
N GLY A 200 14.34 2.54 5.40
CA GLY A 200 15.47 1.75 4.91
C GLY A 200 16.74 2.59 4.75
N TRP A 201 17.88 1.92 4.61
CA TRP A 201 19.21 2.54 4.63
C TRP A 201 20.01 2.25 3.37
N ASP A 202 19.36 2.27 2.21
CA ASP A 202 20.03 2.15 0.91
C ASP A 202 19.59 3.30 0.00
N ALA A 203 20.51 4.24 -0.23
CA ALA A 203 20.23 5.45 -1.01
C ALA A 203 19.89 5.13 -2.48
N ARG A 204 20.43 4.06 -3.03
CA ARG A 204 20.13 3.61 -4.39
C ARG A 204 18.65 3.19 -4.53
N LYS A 205 18.06 2.59 -3.48
CA LYS A 205 16.64 2.27 -3.49
C LYS A 205 15.74 3.52 -3.47
N HIS A 206 16.18 4.57 -2.80
CA HIS A 206 15.49 5.86 -2.86
C HIS A 206 15.57 6.46 -4.27
N LEU A 207 16.74 6.48 -4.89
CA LEU A 207 16.91 6.96 -6.26
C LEU A 207 16.07 6.15 -7.25
N GLU A 208 16.11 4.82 -7.16
CA GLU A 208 15.37 3.90 -8.01
C GLU A 208 13.86 4.15 -7.97
N LEU A 209 13.29 4.42 -6.78
CA LEU A 209 11.88 4.76 -6.63
C LEU A 209 11.52 6.03 -7.41
N LEU A 210 12.33 7.10 -7.31
CA LEU A 210 12.08 8.33 -8.07
C LEU A 210 12.21 8.12 -9.57
N GLN A 211 13.23 7.37 -10.01
CA GLN A 211 13.40 7.01 -11.42
C GLN A 211 12.19 6.24 -11.94
N TYR A 212 11.66 5.30 -11.15
CA TYR A 212 10.45 4.57 -11.52
C TYR A 212 9.22 5.50 -11.62
N LEU A 213 9.00 6.34 -10.63
CA LEU A 213 7.88 7.28 -10.63
C LEU A 213 7.94 8.27 -11.79
N ARG A 214 9.10 8.91 -11.99
CA ARG A 214 9.27 9.97 -12.99
C ARG A 214 9.47 9.40 -14.40
N GLY A 215 10.30 8.35 -14.54
CA GLY A 215 10.67 7.76 -15.83
C GLY A 215 9.65 6.77 -16.36
N VAL A 216 9.16 5.85 -15.51
CA VAL A 216 8.26 4.77 -15.93
C VAL A 216 6.79 5.19 -15.83
N LEU A 217 6.36 5.65 -14.65
CA LEU A 217 4.96 6.04 -14.44
C LEU A 217 4.64 7.45 -14.94
N ARG A 218 5.66 8.27 -15.23
CA ARG A 218 5.52 9.69 -15.62
C ARG A 218 4.62 10.45 -14.64
N SER A 219 4.76 10.11 -13.35
CA SER A 219 3.98 10.69 -12.27
C SER A 219 4.84 11.66 -11.48
N ASP A 220 4.29 12.83 -11.18
CA ASP A 220 4.93 13.88 -10.37
C ASP A 220 4.39 13.88 -8.91
N VAL A 221 3.71 12.80 -8.51
CA VAL A 221 3.19 12.65 -7.14
C VAL A 221 4.30 12.94 -6.13
N PRO A 222 4.04 13.79 -5.11
CA PRO A 222 5.00 14.08 -4.05
C PRO A 222 5.37 12.84 -3.26
N VAL A 223 6.68 12.69 -2.95
CA VAL A 223 7.21 11.57 -2.17
C VAL A 223 7.96 12.09 -0.97
N LEU A 224 7.61 11.60 0.20
CA LEU A 224 8.36 11.78 1.45
C LEU A 224 9.14 10.51 1.73
N GLY A 225 10.45 10.64 1.96
CA GLY A 225 11.29 9.51 2.36
C GLY A 225 11.23 9.30 3.86
N SER A 226 10.93 8.08 4.31
CA SER A 226 11.00 7.75 5.74
C SER A 226 12.43 7.69 6.23
N VAL A 227 12.69 8.35 7.35
CA VAL A 227 14.00 8.42 8.02
C VAL A 227 13.83 8.05 9.49
N TYR A 228 14.36 6.92 9.88
CA TYR A 228 14.22 6.40 11.23
C TYR A 228 15.47 6.70 12.08
N VAL A 229 15.28 7.32 13.24
CA VAL A 229 16.34 7.56 14.22
C VAL A 229 16.67 6.23 14.92
N LEU A 230 17.58 5.47 14.33
CA LEU A 230 17.82 4.06 14.61
C LEU A 230 18.59 3.84 15.92
N THR A 231 17.94 3.24 16.91
CA THR A 231 18.57 2.78 18.15
C THR A 231 19.10 1.35 18.03
N ALA A 232 20.04 0.95 18.90
CA ALA A 232 20.59 -0.41 18.88
C ALA A 232 19.52 -1.50 19.06
N GLY A 233 18.57 -1.30 19.97
CA GLY A 233 17.46 -2.24 20.16
C GLY A 233 16.55 -2.34 18.93
N ALA A 234 16.22 -1.22 18.28
CA ALA A 234 15.43 -1.23 17.06
C ALA A 234 16.19 -1.90 15.90
N ALA A 235 17.49 -1.64 15.77
CA ALA A 235 18.34 -2.28 14.75
C ALA A 235 18.37 -3.80 14.91
N GLU A 236 18.42 -4.29 16.13
CA GLU A 236 18.41 -5.72 16.43
C GLU A 236 17.06 -6.37 16.08
N LEU A 237 15.94 -5.77 16.49
CA LEU A 237 14.59 -6.26 16.16
C LEU A 237 14.34 -6.29 14.64
N MET A 238 14.70 -5.22 13.94
CA MET A 238 14.57 -5.14 12.48
C MET A 238 15.52 -6.10 11.76
N GLY A 239 16.75 -6.28 12.26
CA GLY A 239 17.70 -7.24 11.72
C GLY A 239 17.22 -8.69 11.81
N ARG A 240 16.48 -9.05 12.88
CA ARG A 240 15.83 -10.36 13.04
C ARG A 240 14.52 -10.48 12.25
N GLY A 241 14.05 -9.40 11.61
CA GLY A 241 12.80 -9.37 10.86
C GLY A 241 11.55 -9.45 11.76
N GLU A 242 11.63 -8.94 12.98
CA GLU A 242 10.51 -8.87 13.93
C GLU A 242 9.64 -7.63 13.73
N VAL A 243 10.14 -6.62 13.00
CA VAL A 243 9.38 -5.44 12.61
C VAL A 243 8.87 -5.62 11.18
N PRO A 244 7.56 -5.66 10.95
CA PRO A 244 6.98 -5.93 9.63
C PRO A 244 7.48 -4.98 8.54
N GLY A 245 7.97 -5.55 7.44
CA GLY A 245 8.41 -4.77 6.27
C GLY A 245 9.75 -4.05 6.41
N CYS A 246 10.33 -4.00 7.60
CA CYS A 246 11.60 -3.34 7.90
C CYS A 246 12.75 -4.35 8.00
N TRP A 247 13.93 -3.94 7.52
CA TRP A 247 15.14 -4.75 7.60
C TRP A 247 16.36 -3.86 7.77
N VAL A 248 17.26 -4.27 8.65
CA VAL A 248 18.55 -3.64 8.90
C VAL A 248 19.66 -4.62 8.54
N ALA A 249 20.62 -4.16 7.75
CA ALA A 249 21.77 -4.96 7.38
C ALA A 249 22.63 -5.30 8.63
N PRO A 250 23.25 -6.48 8.68
CA PRO A 250 24.11 -6.87 9.79
C PRO A 250 25.21 -5.86 10.09
N GLU A 251 25.80 -5.25 9.05
CA GLU A 251 26.85 -4.23 9.14
C GLU A 251 26.32 -2.95 9.83
N MET A 252 25.12 -2.51 9.46
CA MET A 252 24.48 -1.36 10.09
C MET A 252 24.12 -1.68 11.55
N ALA A 253 23.60 -2.87 11.84
CA ALA A 253 23.28 -3.27 13.20
C ALA A 253 24.54 -3.35 14.08
N ALA A 254 25.67 -3.83 13.54
CA ALA A 254 26.95 -3.86 14.24
C ALA A 254 27.48 -2.43 14.51
N LEU A 255 27.42 -1.54 13.52
CA LEU A 255 27.79 -0.13 13.68
C LEU A 255 26.99 0.56 14.78
N VAL A 256 25.65 0.45 14.73
CA VAL A 256 24.77 1.08 15.73
C VAL A 256 24.99 0.51 17.14
N ARG A 257 25.29 -0.79 17.25
CA ARG A 257 25.65 -1.43 18.52
C ARG A 257 26.96 -0.88 19.08
N GLU A 258 27.97 -0.68 18.24
CA GLU A 258 29.24 -0.10 18.67
C GLU A 258 29.08 1.34 19.13
N GLU A 259 28.38 2.17 18.36
CA GLU A 259 28.03 3.55 18.73
C GLU A 259 27.29 3.63 20.06
N SER A 260 26.44 2.65 20.36
CA SER A 260 25.64 2.62 21.61
C SER A 260 26.48 2.40 22.88
N LYS A 261 27.76 2.04 22.76
CA LYS A 261 28.68 1.92 23.91
C LYS A 261 29.22 3.27 24.41
N GLY A 262 29.09 4.33 23.60
CA GLY A 262 29.49 5.68 24.00
C GLY A 262 28.62 6.23 25.16
N GLU A 263 29.11 7.29 25.79
CA GLU A 263 28.46 7.93 26.96
C GLU A 263 27.03 8.39 26.69
N ASP A 264 26.75 8.88 25.47
CA ASP A 264 25.42 9.32 25.03
C ASP A 264 24.55 8.18 24.48
N LYS A 265 24.99 6.92 24.62
CA LYS A 265 24.35 5.72 24.08
C LYS A 265 24.08 5.82 22.56
N GLY A 266 25.02 6.43 21.83
CA GLY A 266 24.97 6.64 20.40
C GLY A 266 23.92 7.67 19.96
N LYS A 267 23.47 8.57 20.83
CA LYS A 267 22.45 9.57 20.48
C LYS A 267 22.94 10.48 19.36
N ARG A 268 24.13 11.02 19.47
CA ARG A 268 24.69 11.94 18.46
C ARG A 268 24.87 11.24 17.11
N ALA A 269 25.43 10.03 17.12
CA ALA A 269 25.68 9.26 15.89
C ALA A 269 24.39 8.94 15.12
N ARG A 270 23.31 8.50 15.82
CA ARG A 270 22.04 8.18 15.14
C ARG A 270 21.32 9.42 14.61
N LEU A 271 21.43 10.58 15.29
CA LEU A 271 20.88 11.84 14.81
C LEU A 271 21.63 12.36 13.59
N GLU A 272 22.96 12.31 13.61
CA GLU A 272 23.82 12.67 12.47
C GLU A 272 23.53 11.77 11.26
N ARG A 273 23.35 10.45 11.45
CA ARG A 273 22.97 9.53 10.38
C ARG A 273 21.60 9.87 9.80
N ALA A 274 20.63 10.22 10.63
CA ALA A 274 19.31 10.66 10.17
C ALA A 274 19.41 11.96 9.36
N ALA A 275 20.22 12.93 9.82
CA ALA A 275 20.46 14.18 9.11
C ALA A 275 21.10 13.97 7.72
N ARG A 276 22.10 13.08 7.62
CA ARG A 276 22.70 12.68 6.33
C ARG A 276 21.66 12.06 5.39
N GLN A 277 20.80 11.19 5.90
CA GLN A 277 19.73 10.58 5.10
C GLN A 277 18.73 11.63 4.60
N VAL A 278 18.34 12.62 5.44
CA VAL A 278 17.48 13.74 5.00
C VAL A 278 18.19 14.57 3.92
N ALA A 279 19.49 14.85 4.06
CA ALA A 279 20.28 15.57 3.07
C ALA A 279 20.30 14.82 1.72
N VAL A 280 20.47 13.50 1.74
CA VAL A 280 20.40 12.64 0.55
C VAL A 280 19.03 12.70 -0.10
N LEU A 281 17.94 12.60 0.67
CA LEU A 281 16.58 12.70 0.13
C LEU A 281 16.34 14.05 -0.56
N ARG A 282 16.81 15.13 0.05
CA ARG A 282 16.75 16.47 -0.52
C ARG A 282 17.53 16.56 -1.83
N GLY A 283 18.78 16.08 -1.85
CA GLY A 283 19.64 16.06 -3.03
C GLY A 283 19.08 15.22 -4.19
N LEU A 284 18.40 14.10 -3.88
CA LEU A 284 17.72 13.27 -4.87
C LEU A 284 16.45 13.90 -5.45
N GLY A 285 15.88 14.96 -4.82
CA GLY A 285 14.66 15.60 -5.28
C GLY A 285 13.38 14.99 -4.71
N TYR A 286 13.42 14.38 -3.53
CA TYR A 286 12.21 14.06 -2.77
C TYR A 286 11.48 15.35 -2.39
N SER A 287 10.15 15.25 -2.24
CA SER A 287 9.34 16.40 -1.80
C SER A 287 9.48 16.67 -0.30
N GLY A 288 10.01 15.70 0.46
CA GLY A 288 10.17 15.83 1.89
C GLY A 288 10.75 14.59 2.56
N ALA A 289 10.85 14.66 3.90
CA ALA A 289 11.20 13.54 4.74
C ALA A 289 10.16 13.32 5.84
N HIS A 290 9.94 12.06 6.17
CA HIS A 290 9.07 11.60 7.24
C HIS A 290 9.96 11.04 8.36
N LEU A 291 10.07 11.76 9.48
CA LEU A 291 10.97 11.40 10.58
C LEU A 291 10.26 10.45 11.54
N GLU A 292 10.88 9.33 11.81
CA GLU A 292 10.37 8.25 12.64
C GLU A 292 11.37 7.88 13.74
N GLY A 293 10.89 7.37 14.86
CA GLY A 293 11.75 6.85 15.92
C GLY A 293 11.00 6.60 17.22
N LEU A 294 11.51 5.65 18.01
CA LEU A 294 10.99 5.43 19.36
C LEU A 294 11.37 6.61 20.28
N ALA A 295 10.38 7.18 20.94
CA ALA A 295 10.56 8.31 21.87
C ALA A 295 11.28 9.51 21.25
N LEU A 296 10.94 9.85 19.98
CA LEU A 296 11.48 11.01 19.28
C LEU A 296 11.13 12.29 20.03
N LYS A 297 12.13 13.12 20.31
CA LYS A 297 11.94 14.41 20.99
C LYS A 297 11.98 15.56 19.99
N ALA A 298 11.33 16.68 20.35
CA ALA A 298 11.32 17.88 19.53
C ALA A 298 12.74 18.41 19.24
N GLU A 299 13.63 18.36 20.22
CA GLU A 299 15.04 18.75 20.09
C GLU A 299 15.80 17.87 19.08
N ASP A 300 15.51 16.56 19.06
CA ASP A 300 16.12 15.61 18.14
C ASP A 300 15.69 15.91 16.69
N VAL A 301 14.42 16.20 16.49
CA VAL A 301 13.88 16.58 15.17
C VAL A 301 14.48 17.90 14.69
N ARG A 302 14.55 18.92 15.57
CA ARG A 302 15.20 20.20 15.23
C ARG A 302 16.64 19.99 14.81
N PHE A 303 17.40 19.23 15.59
CA PHE A 303 18.78 18.89 15.26
C PHE A 303 18.91 18.23 13.88
N VAL A 304 18.09 17.19 13.60
CA VAL A 304 18.13 16.48 12.31
C VAL A 304 17.82 17.42 11.16
N VAL A 305 16.81 18.27 11.30
CA VAL A 305 16.39 19.21 10.25
C VAL A 305 17.47 20.25 9.98
N GLU A 306 17.96 20.94 11.00
CA GLU A 306 18.99 21.99 10.88
C GLU A 306 20.28 21.40 10.32
N ARG A 307 20.75 20.27 10.88
CA ARG A 307 21.95 19.59 10.43
C ARG A 307 21.86 19.09 8.98
N SER A 308 20.68 18.64 8.54
CA SER A 308 20.46 18.21 7.17
C SER A 308 20.63 19.34 6.14
N VAL A 309 20.34 20.58 6.52
CA VAL A 309 20.56 21.76 5.67
C VAL A 309 22.05 22.05 5.53
N GLU A 310 22.82 21.97 6.62
CA GLU A 310 24.28 22.12 6.60
C GLU A 310 24.95 21.05 5.70
N LEU A 311 24.43 19.83 5.71
CA LEU A 311 24.96 18.69 4.95
C LEU A 311 24.51 18.67 3.48
N ALA A 312 23.59 19.54 3.07
CA ALA A 312 22.97 19.48 1.76
C ALA A 312 23.94 19.65 0.59
N SER A 313 25.02 20.41 0.75
CA SER A 313 26.04 20.61 -0.30
C SER A 313 26.92 19.38 -0.56
N GLY A 314 27.00 18.44 0.39
CA GLY A 314 27.81 17.21 0.29
C GLY A 314 26.96 15.94 0.20
N TRP A 315 25.71 16.05 -0.23
CA TRP A 315 24.77 14.93 -0.20
C TRP A 315 25.21 13.71 -1.03
N GLU A 316 25.99 13.90 -2.13
CA GLU A 316 26.51 12.81 -2.97
C GLU A 316 27.51 11.91 -2.23
N GLU A 317 28.27 12.46 -1.28
CA GLU A 317 29.15 11.68 -0.42
C GLU A 317 28.32 10.80 0.51
N HIS A 318 27.32 11.38 1.17
CA HIS A 318 26.40 10.66 2.03
C HIS A 318 25.55 9.63 1.28
N PHE A 319 25.22 9.90 0.01
CA PHE A 319 24.58 8.91 -0.86
C PHE A 319 25.44 7.65 -1.03
N ARG A 320 26.77 7.80 -1.19
CA ARG A 320 27.69 6.66 -1.33
C ARG A 320 27.87 5.89 -0.01
N GLU A 321 27.78 6.57 1.12
CA GLU A 321 27.89 5.95 2.44
C GLU A 321 26.63 5.14 2.82
N LEU A 322 25.46 5.55 2.35
CA LEU A 322 24.17 4.91 2.65
C LEU A 322 23.88 3.76 1.67
N CYS A 323 24.69 2.69 1.74
CA CYS A 323 24.60 1.52 0.85
C CYS A 323 24.55 0.22 1.66
N TYR A 324 23.46 0.03 2.40
CA TYR A 324 23.28 -1.14 3.25
C TYR A 324 22.31 -2.14 2.61
N ALA A 325 22.83 -2.91 1.66
CA ALA A 325 22.09 -3.95 0.94
C ALA A 325 22.53 -5.35 1.38
N PRO A 326 21.68 -6.38 1.27
CA PRO A 326 22.10 -7.77 1.46
C PRO A 326 23.02 -8.22 0.31
N SER A 327 23.62 -9.40 0.46
CA SER A 327 24.31 -10.06 -0.65
C SER A 327 23.35 -10.34 -1.81
N ASP A 328 23.80 -10.09 -3.06
CA ASP A 328 23.03 -10.27 -4.29
C ASP A 328 21.64 -9.53 -4.28
N PRO A 329 21.64 -8.20 -4.12
CA PRO A 329 20.42 -7.41 -4.11
C PRO A 329 19.89 -7.22 -5.53
N PHE A 330 18.58 -7.31 -5.69
CA PHE A 330 17.90 -6.93 -6.93
C PHE A 330 17.65 -5.42 -6.94
N TYR A 331 18.01 -4.76 -8.03
CA TYR A 331 17.62 -3.40 -8.36
C TYR A 331 16.84 -3.40 -9.68
N TYR A 332 15.87 -2.50 -9.80
CA TYR A 332 15.01 -2.42 -10.98
C TYR A 332 15.77 -1.89 -12.21
N PHE A 333 16.64 -0.89 -12.01
CA PHE A 333 17.49 -0.33 -13.04
C PHE A 333 18.93 -0.85 -12.94
N GLU A 334 19.63 -0.93 -14.10
CA GLU A 334 21.02 -1.41 -14.14
C GLU A 334 22.02 -0.36 -13.61
N LYS A 335 23.21 -0.82 -13.16
CA LYS A 335 24.33 0.08 -12.86
C LYS A 335 24.74 0.84 -14.13
N GLY A 336 24.75 2.17 -14.07
CA GLY A 336 25.09 3.05 -15.19
C GLY A 336 23.92 3.93 -15.66
N GLU A 337 22.65 3.51 -15.40
CA GLU A 337 21.48 4.36 -15.56
C GLU A 337 21.26 5.28 -14.33
N GLU A 338 22.07 5.08 -13.29
CA GLU A 338 21.93 5.67 -11.95
C GLU A 338 22.37 7.14 -11.85
N THR A 339 23.10 7.66 -12.83
CA THR A 339 23.87 8.93 -12.68
C THR A 339 23.29 10.13 -13.40
N ARG A 340 22.13 10.03 -14.04
CA ARG A 340 21.45 11.20 -14.59
C ARG A 340 20.35 11.68 -13.66
N PRO A 341 20.49 12.87 -13.04
CA PRO A 341 19.34 13.57 -12.53
C PRO A 341 18.40 13.80 -13.73
N MET A 342 17.27 13.13 -13.77
CA MET A 342 16.29 13.40 -14.81
C MET A 342 15.69 14.77 -14.53
N ALA A 343 15.96 15.72 -15.42
CA ALA A 343 15.20 16.95 -15.48
C ALA A 343 13.71 16.58 -15.55
N VAL A 344 12.92 17.09 -14.61
CA VAL A 344 11.48 16.86 -14.54
C VAL A 344 10.87 17.41 -15.83
N PRO A 345 10.28 16.58 -16.72
CA PRO A 345 9.51 17.13 -17.82
C PRO A 345 8.31 17.88 -17.24
N ALA A 346 7.99 19.05 -17.79
CA ALA A 346 6.81 19.78 -17.42
C ALA A 346 5.58 18.85 -17.54
N ALA A 347 4.76 18.81 -16.47
CA ALA A 347 3.67 17.89 -16.27
C ALA A 347 2.72 17.85 -17.47
N ALA A 348 2.59 16.69 -18.09
CA ALA A 348 1.39 16.38 -18.86
C ALA A 348 0.28 15.93 -17.89
N PRO A 349 -0.97 16.35 -18.05
CA PRO A 349 -2.06 15.91 -17.18
C PRO A 349 -2.19 14.40 -17.28
N ALA A 350 -2.25 13.73 -16.12
CA ALA A 350 -2.43 12.30 -16.00
C ALA A 350 -3.83 11.93 -16.51
N ALA A 351 -3.98 11.78 -17.82
CA ALA A 351 -5.09 11.02 -18.36
C ALA A 351 -4.99 9.62 -17.79
N LEU A 352 -6.08 9.10 -17.24
CA LEU A 352 -6.27 7.71 -16.83
C LEU A 352 -6.24 6.82 -18.09
N ALA A 353 -5.12 6.84 -18.80
CA ALA A 353 -4.88 6.01 -19.98
C ALA A 353 -4.48 4.60 -19.51
N ALA A 354 -4.79 3.64 -20.35
CA ALA A 354 -4.50 2.22 -20.24
C ALA A 354 -3.13 1.93 -19.60
N PRO A 355 -2.93 0.76 -18.95
CA PRO A 355 -1.70 0.42 -18.24
C PRO A 355 -0.49 0.71 -19.12
N SER A 356 0.43 1.52 -18.59
CA SER A 356 1.67 1.85 -19.29
C SER A 356 2.47 0.56 -19.51
N ALA A 357 2.56 0.14 -20.76
CA ALA A 357 3.15 -1.13 -21.18
C ALA A 357 4.69 -1.12 -21.18
N ALA A 358 5.32 -0.32 -20.34
CA ALA A 358 6.77 -0.26 -20.26
C ALA A 358 7.30 -1.00 -19.01
N PHE A 359 7.07 -2.32 -18.96
CA PHE A 359 8.01 -3.13 -18.20
C PHE A 359 9.33 -3.17 -18.99
N PRO A 360 10.47 -2.74 -18.41
CA PRO A 360 11.76 -2.96 -19.05
C PRO A 360 11.87 -4.43 -19.42
N ALA A 361 12.46 -4.73 -20.55
CA ALA A 361 12.64 -6.10 -21.02
C ALA A 361 13.21 -6.92 -19.86
N ALA A 362 12.34 -7.71 -19.22
CA ALA A 362 12.65 -8.39 -17.98
C ALA A 362 13.97 -9.15 -18.18
N ARG A 363 15.00 -8.85 -17.38
CA ARG A 363 16.23 -9.63 -17.36
C ARG A 363 15.84 -11.09 -17.44
N ARG A 364 16.27 -11.81 -18.47
CA ARG A 364 16.10 -13.25 -18.61
C ARG A 364 16.92 -13.97 -17.55
N THR A 365 16.57 -13.78 -16.28
CA THR A 365 17.08 -14.59 -15.20
C THR A 365 16.38 -15.94 -15.28
N GLY A 366 17.16 -16.97 -15.46
CA GLY A 366 16.91 -18.38 -15.64
C GLY A 366 15.44 -18.86 -15.65
N LYS A 367 15.11 -19.78 -16.55
CA LYS A 367 13.80 -20.45 -16.60
C LYS A 367 13.46 -21.01 -15.23
N VAL A 368 12.59 -20.33 -14.48
CA VAL A 368 12.02 -20.91 -13.28
C VAL A 368 11.14 -22.08 -13.71
N ARG A 369 11.46 -23.28 -13.24
CA ARG A 369 10.68 -24.49 -13.49
C ARG A 369 9.26 -24.27 -13.00
N ILE A 370 8.28 -24.15 -13.94
CA ILE A 370 6.92 -23.80 -13.60
C ILE A 370 6.00 -24.95 -13.87
N GLY A 371 5.05 -25.00 -12.98
CA GLY A 371 3.81 -25.70 -13.17
C GLY A 371 3.92 -27.13 -12.69
N SER A 372 3.37 -27.35 -11.51
CA SER A 372 2.83 -28.66 -11.19
C SER A 372 1.87 -29.06 -12.33
N PRO A 373 1.68 -30.34 -12.63
CA PRO A 373 0.67 -30.82 -13.59
C PRO A 373 -0.70 -30.14 -13.37
N LYS A 374 -1.01 -29.86 -12.13
CA LYS A 374 -2.17 -29.13 -11.64
C LYS A 374 -2.35 -27.73 -12.29
N PHE A 375 -1.26 -26.96 -12.43
CA PHE A 375 -1.32 -25.65 -13.08
C PHE A 375 -1.70 -25.77 -14.57
N TRP A 376 -1.14 -26.73 -15.27
CA TRP A 376 -1.40 -26.93 -16.69
C TRP A 376 -2.83 -27.43 -16.96
N ILE A 377 -3.36 -28.29 -16.08
CA ILE A 377 -4.77 -28.74 -16.13
C ILE A 377 -5.70 -27.54 -15.94
N LEU A 378 -5.48 -26.74 -14.90
CA LEU A 378 -6.30 -25.55 -14.64
C LEU A 378 -6.26 -24.56 -15.82
N ARG A 379 -5.08 -24.38 -16.42
CA ARG A 379 -4.91 -23.53 -17.58
C ARG A 379 -5.66 -24.05 -18.81
N ALA A 380 -5.59 -25.35 -19.08
CA ALA A 380 -6.32 -25.97 -20.19
C ALA A 380 -7.83 -25.82 -20.02
N LEU A 381 -8.33 -26.09 -18.81
CA LEU A 381 -9.75 -25.88 -18.47
C LEU A 381 -10.17 -24.42 -18.61
N HIS A 382 -9.32 -23.51 -18.17
CA HIS A 382 -9.56 -22.07 -18.33
C HIS A 382 -9.65 -21.68 -19.81
N ALA A 383 -8.66 -22.07 -20.61
CA ALA A 383 -8.64 -21.76 -22.04
C ALA A 383 -9.85 -22.33 -22.78
N MET A 384 -10.37 -23.46 -22.33
CA MET A 384 -11.51 -24.14 -22.95
C MET A 384 -12.87 -23.52 -22.55
N PHE A 385 -13.04 -23.18 -21.25
CA PHE A 385 -14.36 -22.85 -20.70
C PHE A 385 -14.51 -21.41 -20.19
N PHE A 386 -13.42 -20.69 -19.92
CA PHE A 386 -13.47 -19.37 -19.25
C PHE A 386 -13.02 -18.20 -20.12
N VAL A 387 -12.66 -18.45 -21.38
CA VAL A 387 -12.33 -17.39 -22.34
C VAL A 387 -13.57 -17.05 -23.15
N PRO A 388 -14.08 -15.80 -23.12
CA PRO A 388 -15.38 -15.41 -23.70
C PRO A 388 -15.62 -15.79 -25.16
N GLU A 389 -14.58 -15.83 -25.98
CA GLU A 389 -14.67 -16.12 -27.42
C GLU A 389 -14.85 -17.62 -27.73
N THR A 390 -14.66 -18.51 -26.75
CA THR A 390 -14.70 -19.96 -26.97
C THR A 390 -16.11 -20.52 -26.99
N SER A 391 -16.30 -21.63 -27.75
CA SER A 391 -17.55 -22.37 -27.73
C SER A 391 -17.86 -22.95 -26.34
N GLY A 392 -16.81 -23.37 -25.61
CA GLY A 392 -16.94 -23.84 -24.22
C GLY A 392 -17.50 -22.79 -23.27
N TYR A 393 -17.05 -21.55 -23.42
CA TYR A 393 -17.59 -20.43 -22.63
C TYR A 393 -19.09 -20.23 -22.91
N ARG A 394 -19.46 -20.13 -24.18
CA ARG A 394 -20.88 -19.98 -24.60
C ARG A 394 -21.76 -21.11 -24.08
N MET A 395 -21.27 -22.34 -24.13
CA MET A 395 -21.96 -23.49 -23.56
C MET A 395 -22.16 -23.36 -22.06
N MET A 396 -21.11 -22.94 -21.31
CA MET A 396 -21.19 -22.75 -19.87
C MET A 396 -22.12 -21.60 -19.47
N VAL A 397 -22.14 -20.50 -20.24
CA VAL A 397 -23.11 -19.41 -20.03
C VAL A 397 -24.55 -19.90 -20.23
N SER A 398 -24.81 -20.65 -21.28
CA SER A 398 -26.15 -21.22 -21.55
C SER A 398 -26.57 -22.19 -20.45
N PHE A 399 -25.65 -23.04 -20.00
CA PHE A 399 -25.86 -23.94 -18.89
C PHE A 399 -26.18 -23.17 -17.58
N ALA A 400 -25.37 -22.17 -17.24
CA ALA A 400 -25.57 -21.35 -16.04
C ALA A 400 -26.94 -20.62 -16.07
N LYS A 401 -27.34 -20.08 -17.22
CA LYS A 401 -28.67 -19.47 -17.42
C LYS A 401 -29.79 -20.48 -17.23
N GLY A 402 -29.66 -21.69 -17.79
CA GLY A 402 -30.64 -22.77 -17.64
C GLY A 402 -30.79 -23.30 -16.21
N MET A 403 -29.80 -23.03 -15.36
CA MET A 403 -29.80 -23.39 -13.96
C MET A 403 -30.44 -22.32 -13.06
N GLN A 404 -30.66 -21.10 -13.56
CA GLN A 404 -31.38 -20.06 -12.83
C GLN A 404 -32.82 -20.54 -12.52
N GLY A 405 -33.26 -20.33 -11.29
CA GLY A 405 -34.56 -20.81 -10.84
C GLY A 405 -34.61 -22.29 -10.38
N LYS A 406 -33.49 -23.02 -10.39
CA LYS A 406 -33.38 -24.39 -9.89
C LYS A 406 -32.47 -24.48 -8.65
N PRO A 407 -32.90 -23.98 -7.49
CA PRO A 407 -32.00 -23.77 -6.32
C PRO A 407 -31.37 -25.05 -5.78
N GLY A 408 -32.06 -26.21 -5.85
CA GLY A 408 -31.53 -27.49 -5.39
C GLY A 408 -30.35 -27.97 -6.23
N LEU A 409 -30.48 -27.88 -7.57
CA LEU A 409 -29.43 -28.32 -8.49
C LEU A 409 -28.24 -27.34 -8.49
N SER A 410 -28.49 -26.03 -8.41
CA SER A 410 -27.45 -25.02 -8.29
C SER A 410 -26.61 -25.23 -7.02
N ARG A 411 -27.23 -25.53 -5.87
CA ARG A 411 -26.52 -25.86 -4.63
C ARG A 411 -25.68 -27.13 -4.76
N GLY A 412 -26.18 -28.18 -5.40
CA GLY A 412 -25.44 -29.43 -5.61
C GLY A 412 -24.18 -29.20 -6.45
N LEU A 413 -24.30 -28.40 -7.52
CA LEU A 413 -23.15 -28.04 -8.37
C LEU A 413 -22.15 -27.13 -7.64
N ALA A 414 -22.62 -26.15 -6.87
CA ALA A 414 -21.75 -25.32 -6.03
C ALA A 414 -21.00 -26.18 -5.00
N ALA A 415 -21.65 -27.14 -4.36
CA ALA A 415 -21.00 -28.06 -3.43
C ALA A 415 -19.91 -28.92 -4.10
N THR A 416 -20.15 -29.39 -5.33
CA THR A 416 -19.17 -30.12 -6.13
C THR A 416 -17.98 -29.22 -6.50
N GLU A 417 -18.25 -28.00 -6.96
CA GLU A 417 -17.22 -27.00 -7.22
C GLU A 417 -16.36 -26.73 -5.97
N HIS A 418 -17.01 -26.52 -4.82
CA HIS A 418 -16.33 -26.27 -3.56
C HIS A 418 -15.46 -27.44 -3.14
N LEU A 419 -15.94 -28.67 -3.27
CA LEU A 419 -15.16 -29.88 -2.97
C LEU A 419 -13.88 -29.94 -3.82
N VAL A 420 -14.01 -29.74 -5.13
CA VAL A 420 -12.87 -29.73 -6.06
C VAL A 420 -11.90 -28.58 -5.71
N LYS A 421 -12.41 -27.37 -5.50
CA LYS A 421 -11.58 -26.19 -5.24
C LYS A 421 -10.94 -26.22 -3.85
N ARG A 422 -11.62 -26.74 -2.84
CA ARG A 422 -11.05 -26.93 -1.49
C ARG A 422 -9.91 -27.94 -1.51
N THR A 423 -10.10 -29.08 -2.20
CA THR A 423 -9.09 -30.13 -2.32
C THR A 423 -7.88 -29.70 -3.12
N PHE A 424 -8.08 -28.96 -4.22
CA PHE A 424 -7.00 -28.64 -5.16
C PHE A 424 -6.43 -27.24 -5.01
N LEU A 425 -7.16 -26.26 -4.50
CA LEU A 425 -6.77 -24.85 -4.46
C LEU A 425 -6.79 -24.24 -3.05
N GLU A 426 -7.02 -25.01 -2.02
CA GLU A 426 -7.18 -24.53 -0.63
C GLU A 426 -8.30 -23.45 -0.53
N CYS A 427 -9.33 -23.53 -1.37
CA CYS A 427 -10.36 -22.51 -1.53
C CYS A 427 -11.17 -22.31 -0.25
N LYS A 428 -11.53 -21.07 0.05
CA LYS A 428 -12.38 -20.67 1.19
C LYS A 428 -13.84 -20.40 0.80
N SER A 429 -14.23 -20.76 -0.41
CA SER A 429 -15.60 -20.62 -0.94
C SER A 429 -16.19 -19.21 -0.80
N CYS A 430 -15.38 -18.20 -1.05
CA CYS A 430 -15.81 -16.80 -1.04
C CYS A 430 -16.63 -16.41 -2.28
N ASP A 431 -16.54 -17.21 -3.33
CA ASP A 431 -17.28 -17.24 -4.59
C ASP A 431 -17.35 -15.95 -5.43
N ASP A 432 -16.56 -14.94 -5.07
CA ASP A 432 -16.12 -13.87 -5.92
C ASP A 432 -14.62 -14.07 -6.24
N CYS A 433 -14.36 -14.94 -7.24
CA CYS A 433 -13.06 -15.59 -7.42
C CYS A 433 -12.10 -14.78 -8.28
N ALA A 434 -11.06 -14.19 -7.68
CA ALA A 434 -9.95 -13.53 -8.38
C ALA A 434 -8.85 -14.51 -8.89
N GLY A 435 -9.17 -15.80 -9.00
CA GLY A 435 -8.17 -16.82 -9.36
C GLY A 435 -7.59 -16.68 -10.76
N MET A 436 -8.31 -16.07 -11.68
CA MET A 436 -7.86 -15.82 -13.06
C MET A 436 -6.82 -14.70 -13.11
N GLU A 437 -7.09 -13.58 -12.42
CA GLU A 437 -6.26 -12.40 -12.32
C GLU A 437 -4.99 -12.67 -11.49
N THR A 438 -5.03 -13.67 -10.62
CA THR A 438 -3.93 -14.06 -9.73
C THR A 438 -3.22 -15.35 -10.14
N TYR A 439 -3.37 -15.75 -11.38
CA TYR A 439 -2.69 -16.91 -11.97
C TYR A 439 -2.89 -18.21 -11.15
N TYR A 440 -4.10 -18.44 -10.69
CA TYR A 440 -4.51 -19.59 -9.86
C TYR A 440 -3.78 -19.70 -8.52
N VAL A 441 -3.30 -18.59 -7.99
CA VAL A 441 -2.84 -18.46 -6.60
C VAL A 441 -3.88 -17.65 -5.83
N CYS A 442 -4.69 -18.28 -5.01
CA CYS A 442 -5.74 -17.59 -4.27
C CYS A 442 -5.16 -16.72 -3.15
N PRO A 443 -5.26 -15.37 -3.21
CA PRO A 443 -4.80 -14.51 -2.13
C PRO A 443 -5.58 -14.75 -0.83
N GLU A 444 -6.88 -15.05 -0.93
CA GLU A 444 -7.74 -15.30 0.22
C GLU A 444 -7.35 -16.54 1.02
N ALA A 445 -6.87 -17.57 0.32
CA ALA A 445 -6.43 -18.80 0.97
C ALA A 445 -4.99 -18.71 1.49
N ARG A 446 -4.11 -18.06 0.71
CA ARG A 446 -2.66 -18.10 0.96
C ARG A 446 -2.11 -16.86 1.67
N CYS A 447 -2.78 -15.72 1.61
CA CYS A 447 -2.38 -14.51 2.31
C CYS A 447 -3.21 -14.34 3.60
N PRO A 448 -2.60 -14.30 4.78
CA PRO A 448 -3.34 -14.14 6.04
C PRO A 448 -4.09 -12.80 6.15
N LYS A 449 -3.65 -11.79 5.41
CA LYS A 449 -4.32 -10.48 5.32
C LYS A 449 -5.29 -10.38 4.13
N GLY A 450 -5.49 -11.45 3.36
CA GLY A 450 -6.41 -11.45 2.21
C GLY A 450 -6.10 -10.40 1.13
N MET A 451 -4.83 -10.03 0.94
CA MET A 451 -4.43 -8.94 0.04
C MET A 451 -4.76 -9.28 -1.42
N ARG A 452 -5.87 -8.76 -1.92
CA ARG A 452 -6.44 -9.11 -3.23
C ARG A 452 -5.79 -8.35 -4.39
N VAL A 453 -5.30 -7.13 -4.18
CA VAL A 453 -4.86 -6.23 -5.27
C VAL A 453 -3.34 -6.05 -5.35
N GLY A 454 -2.57 -6.68 -4.46
CA GLY A 454 -1.11 -6.59 -4.42
C GLY A 454 -0.56 -6.88 -3.02
N PRO A 455 0.75 -7.05 -2.85
CA PRO A 455 1.34 -7.40 -1.56
C PRO A 455 1.19 -6.29 -0.52
N CYS A 456 1.16 -6.66 0.77
CA CYS A 456 1.04 -5.71 1.89
C CYS A 456 2.32 -4.89 2.16
N GLY A 457 3.47 -5.30 1.63
CA GLY A 457 4.76 -4.67 1.94
C GLY A 457 5.56 -5.39 3.03
N GLY A 458 4.95 -6.29 3.79
CA GLY A 458 5.57 -6.96 4.93
C GLY A 458 6.44 -8.18 4.60
N SER A 459 6.59 -8.58 3.33
CA SER A 459 7.44 -9.71 2.97
C SER A 459 8.89 -9.49 3.45
N ARG A 460 9.49 -10.56 4.00
CA ARG A 460 10.87 -10.57 4.49
C ARG A 460 11.88 -10.52 3.33
N VAL A 461 13.15 -10.36 3.65
CA VAL A 461 14.28 -10.32 2.69
C VAL A 461 14.33 -11.57 1.80
N ASP A 462 13.96 -12.72 2.33
CA ASP A 462 13.89 -14.02 1.66
C ASP A 462 12.56 -14.28 0.95
N GLU A 463 11.71 -13.29 0.79
CA GLU A 463 10.36 -13.34 0.20
C GLU A 463 9.31 -14.12 1.04
N ARG A 464 9.63 -14.50 2.28
CA ARG A 464 8.67 -15.15 3.17
C ARG A 464 7.66 -14.15 3.72
N CYS A 465 6.50 -14.67 4.12
CA CYS A 465 5.44 -13.87 4.72
C CYS A 465 5.82 -13.40 6.13
N GLU A 466 5.53 -12.15 6.47
CA GLU A 466 5.75 -11.62 7.83
C GLU A 466 4.92 -12.33 8.89
N VAL A 467 3.70 -12.78 8.52
CA VAL A 467 2.75 -13.43 9.44
C VAL A 467 3.02 -14.92 9.58
N PHE A 468 3.36 -15.58 8.47
CA PHE A 468 3.69 -17.02 8.42
C PHE A 468 5.10 -17.19 7.83
N PRO A 469 6.15 -17.11 8.66
CA PRO A 469 7.54 -17.16 8.19
C PRO A 469 7.96 -18.47 7.54
N ASP A 470 7.18 -19.52 7.69
CA ASP A 470 7.34 -20.82 7.04
C ASP A 470 6.88 -20.82 5.57
N ARG A 471 6.16 -19.78 5.12
CA ARG A 471 5.56 -19.68 3.78
C ARG A 471 6.10 -18.51 3.00
N PHE A 472 6.22 -18.68 1.69
CA PHE A 472 6.48 -17.57 0.78
C PHE A 472 5.24 -16.68 0.62
N CYS A 473 5.48 -15.41 0.34
CA CYS A 473 4.42 -14.47 0.02
C CYS A 473 3.61 -14.96 -1.20
N ALA A 474 2.28 -14.94 -1.12
CA ALA A 474 1.42 -15.37 -2.23
C ALA A 474 1.69 -14.55 -3.50
N TRP A 475 1.96 -13.26 -3.38
CA TRP A 475 2.24 -12.36 -4.50
C TRP A 475 3.58 -12.63 -5.19
N ARG A 476 4.55 -13.24 -4.51
CA ARG A 476 5.76 -13.80 -5.15
C ARG A 476 5.41 -14.87 -6.18
N ASP A 477 4.54 -15.79 -5.80
CA ASP A 477 4.15 -16.90 -6.68
C ASP A 477 3.27 -16.41 -7.84
N ILE A 478 2.38 -15.42 -7.58
CA ILE A 478 1.58 -14.74 -8.61
C ILE A 478 2.52 -14.07 -9.62
N TYR A 479 3.47 -13.26 -9.16
CA TYR A 479 4.47 -12.60 -10.01
C TYR A 479 5.22 -13.60 -10.90
N ARG A 480 5.76 -14.67 -10.30
CA ARG A 480 6.54 -15.68 -11.01
C ARG A 480 5.72 -16.37 -12.10
N ARG A 481 4.45 -16.67 -11.84
CA ARG A 481 3.54 -17.26 -12.83
C ARG A 481 3.23 -16.28 -13.96
N ALA A 482 2.96 -15.02 -13.67
CA ALA A 482 2.75 -13.98 -14.67
C ALA A 482 3.99 -13.77 -15.55
N LYS A 483 5.17 -13.63 -14.92
CA LYS A 483 6.47 -13.44 -15.61
C LYS A 483 6.76 -14.56 -16.61
N ASN A 484 6.51 -15.79 -16.21
CA ASN A 484 6.76 -16.95 -17.04
C ASN A 484 5.82 -17.07 -18.25
N ARG A 485 4.69 -16.34 -18.21
CA ARG A 485 3.75 -16.22 -19.32
C ARG A 485 3.98 -15.00 -20.19
N GLY A 486 4.89 -14.09 -19.77
CA GLY A 486 5.07 -12.80 -20.41
C GLY A 486 3.89 -11.85 -20.24
N GLU A 487 3.12 -12.01 -19.14
CA GLU A 487 1.87 -11.30 -18.88
C GLU A 487 1.96 -10.41 -17.62
N LEU A 488 3.13 -9.82 -17.37
CA LEU A 488 3.33 -8.94 -16.20
C LEU A 488 2.46 -7.68 -16.24
N ASP A 489 2.15 -7.19 -17.43
CA ASP A 489 1.25 -6.07 -17.69
C ASP A 489 -0.14 -6.28 -17.09
N LYS A 490 -0.66 -7.52 -17.15
CA LYS A 490 -1.97 -7.86 -16.58
C LYS A 490 -2.04 -7.73 -15.05
N LEU A 491 -0.88 -7.77 -14.37
CA LEU A 491 -0.82 -7.53 -12.92
C LEU A 491 -1.19 -6.09 -12.53
N GLY A 492 -1.21 -5.16 -13.49
CA GLY A 492 -1.72 -3.79 -13.31
C GLY A 492 -3.24 -3.68 -13.11
N TYR A 493 -4.00 -4.75 -13.35
CA TYR A 493 -5.45 -4.74 -13.12
C TYR A 493 -5.81 -4.55 -11.65
N MET A 494 -6.74 -3.63 -11.37
CA MET A 494 -7.27 -3.39 -10.02
C MET A 494 -8.48 -4.28 -9.77
N ILE A 495 -8.25 -5.38 -9.08
CA ILE A 495 -9.32 -6.32 -8.73
C ILE A 495 -10.29 -5.64 -7.73
N PRO A 496 -11.60 -5.55 -8.05
CA PRO A 496 -12.57 -4.94 -7.14
C PRO A 496 -12.65 -5.61 -5.76
N PRO A 497 -13.19 -4.93 -4.76
CA PRO A 497 -13.53 -5.54 -3.48
C PRO A 497 -14.44 -6.74 -3.67
N ARG A 498 -14.27 -7.74 -2.80
CA ARG A 498 -15.11 -8.93 -2.83
C ARG A 498 -16.56 -8.59 -2.48
N ASP A 499 -17.49 -9.15 -3.24
CA ASP A 499 -18.90 -9.14 -2.86
C ASP A 499 -19.21 -10.34 -1.94
N TRP A 500 -19.43 -10.06 -0.68
CA TRP A 500 -19.73 -11.08 0.34
C TRP A 500 -21.14 -11.67 0.22
N SER A 501 -22.04 -11.05 -0.56
CA SER A 501 -23.36 -11.64 -0.84
C SER A 501 -23.27 -12.91 -1.68
N LEU A 502 -22.12 -13.10 -2.36
CA LEU A 502 -21.83 -14.27 -3.18
C LEU A 502 -21.25 -15.46 -2.40
N TYR A 503 -21.03 -15.30 -1.09
CA TYR A 503 -20.45 -16.36 -0.26
C TYR A 503 -21.24 -17.67 -0.37
N GLU A 504 -20.57 -18.78 -0.64
CA GLU A 504 -21.15 -20.12 -0.82
C GLU A 504 -22.19 -20.29 -1.94
N THR A 505 -22.18 -19.40 -2.96
CA THR A 505 -23.14 -19.47 -4.10
C THR A 505 -22.57 -20.17 -5.34
N GLY A 506 -21.27 -20.45 -5.38
CA GLY A 506 -20.58 -21.08 -6.52
C GLY A 506 -19.98 -20.06 -7.49
N SER A 507 -18.64 -19.98 -7.50
CA SER A 507 -17.95 -18.92 -8.26
C SER A 507 -18.04 -19.10 -9.78
N TRP A 508 -18.21 -20.32 -10.29
CA TRP A 508 -18.39 -20.54 -11.72
C TRP A 508 -19.70 -19.94 -12.21
N PHE A 509 -20.78 -20.13 -11.46
CA PHE A 509 -22.07 -19.50 -11.78
C PHE A 509 -21.97 -17.99 -11.73
N ASN A 510 -21.32 -17.45 -10.68
CA ASN A 510 -21.18 -16.01 -10.53
C ASN A 510 -20.41 -15.40 -11.71
N TYR A 511 -19.33 -16.03 -12.15
CA TYR A 511 -18.56 -15.61 -13.31
C TYR A 511 -19.38 -15.65 -14.62
N PHE A 512 -20.00 -16.80 -14.94
CA PHE A 512 -20.76 -16.93 -16.19
C PHE A 512 -22.03 -16.07 -16.23
N LEU A 513 -22.58 -15.73 -15.09
CA LEU A 513 -23.75 -14.83 -14.96
C LEU A 513 -23.36 -13.37 -14.71
N LYS A 514 -22.07 -13.04 -14.73
CA LYS A 514 -21.53 -11.69 -14.48
C LYS A 514 -21.99 -11.09 -13.15
N ARG A 515 -22.07 -11.89 -12.11
CA ARG A 515 -22.44 -11.48 -10.76
C ARG A 515 -21.25 -11.11 -9.89
N ASP A 516 -20.05 -11.64 -10.24
CA ASP A 516 -18.80 -11.39 -9.53
C ASP A 516 -18.18 -10.06 -9.96
N HIS A 517 -17.01 -9.77 -9.40
CA HIS A 517 -16.25 -8.55 -9.68
C HIS A 517 -15.97 -8.30 -11.17
N ALA A 518 -15.94 -9.34 -12.02
CA ALA A 518 -15.77 -9.17 -13.47
C ALA A 518 -16.98 -8.49 -14.12
N GLY A 519 -18.16 -8.60 -13.53
CA GLY A 519 -19.37 -7.86 -13.92
C GLY A 519 -19.43 -6.44 -13.40
N HIS A 520 -18.60 -6.09 -12.40
CA HIS A 520 -18.61 -4.82 -11.69
C HIS A 520 -17.20 -4.22 -11.57
N PRO A 521 -16.52 -3.89 -12.70
CA PRO A 521 -15.18 -3.34 -12.66
C PRO A 521 -15.14 -2.00 -11.90
N LEU A 522 -14.01 -1.71 -11.25
CA LEU A 522 -13.78 -0.39 -10.66
C LEU A 522 -13.75 0.67 -11.77
N VAL A 523 -14.67 1.61 -11.70
CA VAL A 523 -14.70 2.76 -12.60
C VAL A 523 -13.76 3.84 -12.04
N PRO A 524 -12.93 4.48 -12.88
CA PRO A 524 -12.13 5.62 -12.44
C PRO A 524 -13.04 6.71 -11.85
N VAL A 525 -12.73 7.16 -10.63
CA VAL A 525 -13.42 8.30 -10.03
C VAL A 525 -12.91 9.54 -10.75
N GLN A 526 -13.77 10.23 -11.50
CA GLN A 526 -13.43 11.48 -12.12
C GLN A 526 -13.11 12.51 -11.02
N SER A 527 -11.93 13.11 -11.07
CA SER A 527 -11.60 14.24 -10.19
C SER A 527 -12.59 15.38 -10.47
N ALA A 528 -13.25 15.87 -9.43
CA ALA A 528 -14.10 17.04 -9.52
C ALA A 528 -13.23 18.26 -9.93
N GLY A 529 -13.19 18.58 -11.22
CA GLY A 529 -12.38 19.68 -11.76
C GLY A 529 -12.51 19.93 -13.25
N GLU A 530 -13.21 19.06 -13.99
CA GLU A 530 -13.46 19.31 -15.41
C GLU A 530 -14.97 19.28 -15.69
N GLY A 531 -15.46 20.44 -16.12
CA GLY A 531 -16.74 20.85 -16.67
C GLY A 531 -17.91 19.83 -16.67
N GLU A 532 -19.01 20.29 -16.12
CA GLU A 532 -20.33 19.75 -16.38
C GLU A 532 -20.56 19.58 -17.90
N ASN A 533 -20.37 18.37 -18.40
CA ASN A 533 -20.93 17.96 -19.67
C ASN A 533 -22.04 16.92 -19.39
N GLU A 534 -23.22 17.24 -19.88
CA GLU A 534 -24.47 16.52 -19.75
C GLU A 534 -24.34 15.00 -19.96
N PRO A 535 -25.13 14.17 -19.24
CA PRO A 535 -25.16 12.74 -19.48
C PRO A 535 -25.71 12.44 -20.87
N ARG A 536 -24.90 11.81 -21.71
CA ARG A 536 -25.40 11.19 -22.94
C ARG A 536 -26.49 10.18 -22.55
N LYS A 537 -27.71 10.47 -22.95
CA LYS A 537 -28.83 9.52 -22.95
C LYS A 537 -28.40 8.31 -23.77
N SER A 538 -28.22 7.17 -23.12
CA SER A 538 -28.15 5.88 -23.79
C SER A 538 -29.55 5.56 -24.30
N GLU A 539 -29.74 5.60 -25.61
CA GLU A 539 -30.91 5.00 -26.25
C GLU A 539 -30.93 3.49 -25.95
N PRO A 540 -32.11 2.91 -25.68
CA PRO A 540 -32.21 1.48 -25.50
C PRO A 540 -32.11 0.80 -26.87
N GLU A 541 -31.04 0.04 -27.10
CA GLU A 541 -31.01 -0.93 -28.20
C GLU A 541 -32.13 -1.94 -28.02
N LYS A 542 -33.08 -1.86 -28.92
CA LYS A 542 -34.07 -2.91 -29.16
C LYS A 542 -33.36 -4.13 -29.75
N LEU A 543 -33.37 -5.23 -29.02
CA LEU A 543 -33.67 -6.60 -29.44
C LEU A 543 -33.28 -7.59 -28.32
#